data_41d0b38956da175160d2737bdb5058a9
#
_entry.id   41d0b38956da175160d2737bdb5058a9
#
_cell.length_a   1.000
_cell.length_b   1.000
_cell.length_c   1.000
_cell.angle_alpha   90.00
_cell.angle_beta   90.00
_cell.angle_gamma   90.00
#
_symmetry.space_group_name_H-M   'P 1'
#
loop_
_entity.id
_entity.type
_entity.pdbx_description
1 polymer ?
#
loop_
_entity_poly.entity_id
_entity_poly.type
_entity_poly.pdbx_seq_one_letter_code
_entity_poly.pdbx_strand_id
1 'polypeptide(L)'
;MTELELHQLDRRYEGLRRREPRREARLLASLSEHGQQIPIIVVGEHVVVDGFKRLRALAKLAHDTVAVVAWSIEEREALLLGRVLRTSEEDALEQGWLLSELRDRFCMSPSELAQRFDKSESWVSRRLALVVDLPREVQELVRAGALGAHAAMKYFVPLARANKEACVALAAELSRHRLSTRQIGAVYAAWMAGDEAERVALIADPLLFLRALAATKAPEALPKSASELLISELGMLCGVAHRAQRRARDGAARELLPSAQTEMRRMLNAAKGSCEQLFVRCEKELEQCSTR
;
A
#
# COMPACT_ATOMS: atom_id res chain seq x y z
N MET A 1 -13.44 19.76 -26.86
CA MET A 1 -12.91 18.38 -26.95
C MET A 1 -12.44 18.21 -28.38
N THR A 2 -11.24 17.76 -28.57
CA THR A 2 -10.64 17.51 -29.88
C THR A 2 -10.41 16.01 -30.01
N GLU A 3 -10.54 15.45 -31.20
CA GLU A 3 -10.14 14.06 -31.46
C GLU A 3 -8.71 14.03 -32.01
N LEU A 4 -7.91 13.13 -31.51
CA LEU A 4 -6.55 12.87 -31.99
C LEU A 4 -6.40 11.37 -32.31
N GLU A 5 -5.56 11.06 -33.29
CA GLU A 5 -5.21 9.68 -33.58
C GLU A 5 -4.27 9.12 -32.52
N LEU A 6 -4.41 7.83 -32.19
CA LEU A 6 -3.63 7.19 -31.13
C LEU A 6 -2.12 7.31 -31.36
N HIS A 7 -1.68 7.26 -32.60
CA HIS A 7 -0.27 7.34 -32.95
C HIS A 7 0.35 8.73 -32.76
N GLN A 8 -0.46 9.78 -32.72
CA GLN A 8 -0.01 11.16 -32.46
C GLN A 8 0.26 11.42 -30.98
N LEU A 9 -0.17 10.53 -30.10
CA LEU A 9 -0.08 10.72 -28.66
C LEU A 9 1.28 10.24 -28.12
N ASP A 10 2.02 11.17 -27.50
CA ASP A 10 3.25 10.83 -26.79
C ASP A 10 2.94 10.25 -25.42
N ARG A 11 3.33 9.02 -25.19
CA ARG A 11 3.03 8.21 -24.00
C ARG A 11 4.20 8.11 -23.03
N ARG A 12 5.16 9.04 -23.08
CA ARG A 12 6.42 9.01 -22.28
C ARG A 12 6.19 8.80 -20.77
N TYR A 13 5.09 9.29 -20.22
CA TYR A 13 4.74 9.19 -18.81
C TYR A 13 3.92 7.93 -18.45
N GLU A 14 3.63 7.04 -19.39
CA GLU A 14 2.88 5.83 -19.11
C GLU A 14 3.59 4.92 -18.09
N GLY A 15 4.92 4.86 -18.16
CA GLY A 15 5.77 4.11 -17.24
C GLY A 15 5.69 4.55 -15.78
N LEU A 16 5.25 5.78 -15.51
CA LEU A 16 5.05 6.31 -14.16
C LEU A 16 3.81 5.72 -13.46
N ARG A 17 3.07 4.83 -14.14
CA ARG A 17 1.80 4.29 -13.67
C ARG A 17 1.84 2.79 -13.51
N ARG A 18 1.33 2.34 -12.37
CA ARG A 18 1.12 0.92 -12.13
C ARG A 18 -0.01 0.38 -13.00
N ARG A 19 0.16 -0.85 -13.49
CA ARG A 19 -0.91 -1.58 -14.15
C ARG A 19 -1.83 -2.23 -13.13
N GLU A 20 -3.15 -2.11 -13.36
CA GLU A 20 -4.18 -2.70 -12.52
C GLU A 20 -5.15 -3.54 -13.37
N PRO A 21 -4.81 -4.81 -13.66
CA PRO A 21 -5.53 -5.63 -14.64
C PRO A 21 -7.04 -5.70 -14.38
N ARG A 22 -7.46 -5.80 -13.10
CA ARG A 22 -8.89 -5.86 -12.73
C ARG A 22 -9.63 -4.55 -13.04
N ARG A 23 -9.00 -3.40 -12.81
CA ARG A 23 -9.58 -2.09 -13.14
C ARG A 23 -9.56 -1.84 -14.64
N GLU A 24 -8.49 -2.25 -15.32
CA GLU A 24 -8.38 -2.13 -16.77
C GLU A 24 -9.43 -3.00 -17.48
N ALA A 25 -9.72 -4.20 -17.00
CA ALA A 25 -10.78 -5.06 -17.54
C ALA A 25 -12.18 -4.44 -17.37
N ARG A 26 -12.49 -3.88 -16.18
CA ARG A 26 -13.75 -3.17 -15.96
C ARG A 26 -13.90 -1.94 -16.84
N LEU A 27 -12.82 -1.17 -16.99
CA LEU A 27 -12.80 0.00 -17.86
C LEU A 27 -12.97 -0.37 -19.33
N LEU A 28 -12.36 -1.46 -19.77
CA LEU A 28 -12.53 -1.99 -21.13
C LEU A 28 -13.99 -2.33 -21.42
N ALA A 29 -14.68 -3.03 -20.51
CA ALA A 29 -16.09 -3.35 -20.65
C ALA A 29 -16.96 -2.08 -20.71
N SER A 30 -16.73 -1.12 -19.82
CA SER A 30 -17.45 0.14 -19.81
C SER A 30 -17.25 0.96 -21.09
N LEU A 31 -16.02 1.00 -21.62
CA LEU A 31 -15.71 1.71 -22.87
C LEU A 31 -16.34 1.01 -24.10
N SER A 32 -16.42 -0.31 -24.09
CA SER A 32 -17.11 -1.07 -25.14
C SER A 32 -18.61 -0.81 -25.17
N GLU A 33 -19.23 -0.59 -23.99
CA GLU A 33 -20.68 -0.40 -23.87
C GLU A 33 -21.09 1.06 -24.08
N HIS A 34 -20.35 2.00 -23.49
CA HIS A 34 -20.77 3.41 -23.42
C HIS A 34 -19.85 4.36 -24.23
N GLY A 35 -18.78 3.85 -24.84
CA GLY A 35 -17.76 4.69 -25.49
C GLY A 35 -16.95 5.53 -24.49
N GLN A 36 -16.15 6.45 -25.03
CA GLN A 36 -15.31 7.32 -24.23
C GLN A 36 -16.11 8.52 -23.66
N GLN A 37 -16.43 8.48 -22.36
CA GLN A 37 -17.14 9.53 -21.64
C GLN A 37 -16.18 10.62 -21.09
N ILE A 38 -14.99 10.22 -20.68
CA ILE A 38 -13.98 11.12 -20.10
C ILE A 38 -12.80 11.23 -21.06
N PRO A 39 -12.40 12.43 -21.47
CA PRO A 39 -11.29 12.62 -22.39
C PRO A 39 -9.94 12.23 -21.76
N ILE A 40 -8.95 11.99 -22.61
CA ILE A 40 -7.55 11.86 -22.25
C ILE A 40 -6.99 13.29 -22.09
N ILE A 41 -6.14 13.50 -21.09
CA ILE A 41 -5.54 14.81 -20.84
C ILE A 41 -4.15 14.83 -21.48
N VAL A 42 -3.93 15.86 -22.31
CA VAL A 42 -2.67 16.10 -22.99
C VAL A 42 -2.15 17.52 -22.73
N VAL A 43 -0.83 17.70 -22.90
CA VAL A 43 -0.17 19.03 -22.84
C VAL A 43 0.80 19.16 -24.01
N GLY A 44 1.15 20.40 -24.33
CA GLY A 44 2.10 20.69 -25.40
C GLY A 44 1.74 19.99 -26.71
N GLU A 45 2.72 19.36 -27.33
CA GLU A 45 2.56 18.57 -28.56
C GLU A 45 2.04 17.16 -28.25
N HIS A 46 0.80 17.06 -27.76
CA HIS A 46 0.07 15.80 -27.53
C HIS A 46 0.69 14.84 -26.49
N VAL A 47 1.44 15.36 -25.51
CA VAL A 47 2.01 14.58 -24.43
C VAL A 47 0.91 14.18 -23.45
N VAL A 48 0.65 12.90 -23.31
CA VAL A 48 -0.37 12.35 -22.38
C VAL A 48 0.09 12.49 -20.94
N VAL A 49 -0.73 13.12 -20.09
CA VAL A 49 -0.46 13.26 -18.65
C VAL A 49 -1.46 12.48 -17.77
N ASP A 50 -2.68 12.26 -18.29
CA ASP A 50 -3.67 11.36 -17.66
C ASP A 50 -4.52 10.62 -18.68
N GLY A 51 -5.05 9.45 -18.27
CA GLY A 51 -5.92 8.64 -19.10
C GLY A 51 -5.23 7.40 -19.71
N PHE A 52 -4.03 7.03 -19.30
CA PHE A 52 -3.29 5.89 -19.85
C PHE A 52 -4.05 4.56 -19.85
N LYS A 53 -4.89 4.30 -18.83
CA LYS A 53 -5.75 3.09 -18.78
C LYS A 53 -6.82 3.14 -19.88
N ARG A 54 -7.44 4.32 -20.11
CA ARG A 54 -8.41 4.56 -21.18
C ARG A 54 -7.75 4.39 -22.54
N LEU A 55 -6.58 5.00 -22.71
CA LEU A 55 -5.82 4.92 -23.95
C LEU A 55 -5.50 3.46 -24.33
N ARG A 56 -5.02 2.66 -23.38
CA ARG A 56 -4.78 1.23 -23.61
C ARG A 56 -6.04 0.43 -23.91
N ALA A 57 -7.15 0.77 -23.24
CA ALA A 57 -8.42 0.09 -23.46
C ALA A 57 -9.00 0.43 -24.84
N LEU A 58 -8.97 1.70 -25.26
CA LEU A 58 -9.41 2.13 -26.60
C LEU A 58 -8.55 1.52 -27.72
N ALA A 59 -7.22 1.45 -27.53
CA ALA A 59 -6.34 0.73 -28.44
C ALA A 59 -6.68 -0.78 -28.57
N LYS A 60 -7.07 -1.44 -27.47
CA LYS A 60 -7.54 -2.83 -27.50
C LYS A 60 -8.89 -3.00 -28.22
N LEU A 61 -9.73 -1.98 -28.18
CA LEU A 61 -11.00 -1.93 -28.90
C LEU A 61 -10.84 -1.52 -30.37
N ALA A 62 -9.60 -1.39 -30.86
CA ALA A 62 -9.27 -0.99 -32.23
C ALA A 62 -9.85 0.40 -32.64
N HIS A 63 -9.94 1.33 -31.67
CA HIS A 63 -10.22 2.71 -32.00
C HIS A 63 -8.97 3.38 -32.59
N ASP A 64 -9.11 4.09 -33.69
CA ASP A 64 -8.03 4.84 -34.32
C ASP A 64 -7.88 6.23 -33.71
N THR A 65 -8.98 6.82 -33.23
CA THR A 65 -9.04 8.16 -32.63
C THR A 65 -9.54 8.10 -31.20
N VAL A 66 -9.19 9.11 -30.41
CA VAL A 66 -9.61 9.29 -29.02
C VAL A 66 -9.92 10.75 -28.73
N ALA A 67 -10.93 10.98 -27.90
CA ALA A 67 -11.26 12.31 -27.42
C ALA A 67 -10.21 12.78 -26.40
N VAL A 68 -9.69 13.99 -26.61
CA VAL A 68 -8.67 14.61 -25.75
C VAL A 68 -9.10 16.01 -25.29
N VAL A 69 -8.51 16.43 -24.16
CA VAL A 69 -8.53 17.81 -23.67
C VAL A 69 -7.08 18.26 -23.50
N ALA A 70 -6.70 19.31 -24.18
CA ALA A 70 -5.40 19.93 -24.04
C ALA A 70 -5.42 20.93 -22.88
N TRP A 71 -4.48 20.76 -21.94
CA TRP A 71 -4.21 21.75 -20.89
C TRP A 71 -3.16 22.74 -21.38
N SER A 72 -3.47 24.04 -21.26
CA SER A 72 -2.56 25.13 -21.64
C SER A 72 -1.61 25.47 -20.47
N ILE A 73 -0.95 24.46 -19.93
CA ILE A 73 0.04 24.59 -18.86
C ILE A 73 1.29 23.78 -19.20
N GLU A 74 2.39 24.04 -18.52
CA GLU A 74 3.65 23.30 -18.71
C GLU A 74 3.53 21.83 -18.26
N GLU A 75 4.31 20.94 -18.88
CA GLU A 75 4.34 19.50 -18.55
C GLU A 75 4.55 19.23 -17.06
N ARG A 76 5.47 19.98 -16.42
CA ARG A 76 5.76 19.86 -14.99
C ARG A 76 4.52 20.12 -14.14
N GLU A 77 3.82 21.24 -14.40
CA GLU A 77 2.63 21.62 -13.64
C GLU A 77 1.46 20.65 -13.94
N ALA A 78 1.37 20.16 -15.17
CA ALA A 78 0.36 19.17 -15.54
C ALA A 78 0.54 17.82 -14.81
N LEU A 79 1.78 17.35 -14.65
CA LEU A 79 2.07 16.14 -13.87
C LEU A 79 1.70 16.29 -12.40
N LEU A 80 2.00 17.46 -11.80
CA LEU A 80 1.65 17.79 -10.41
C LEU A 80 0.13 17.93 -10.24
N LEU A 81 -0.54 18.62 -11.14
CA LEU A 81 -2.00 18.80 -11.12
C LEU A 81 -2.72 17.47 -11.35
N GLY A 82 -2.28 16.69 -12.33
CA GLY A 82 -2.82 15.36 -12.59
C GLY A 82 -2.71 14.40 -11.40
N ARG A 83 -1.71 14.57 -10.53
CA ARG A 83 -1.62 13.88 -9.25
C ARG A 83 -2.73 14.30 -8.29
N VAL A 84 -2.96 15.60 -8.12
CA VAL A 84 -3.96 16.15 -7.18
C VAL A 84 -5.39 15.79 -7.59
N LEU A 85 -5.67 15.79 -8.88
CA LEU A 85 -7.01 15.51 -9.43
C LEU A 85 -7.40 14.03 -9.40
N ARG A 86 -6.49 13.13 -9.07
CA ARG A 86 -6.81 11.70 -9.00
C ARG A 86 -7.60 11.34 -7.77
N THR A 87 -8.60 10.50 -7.98
CA THR A 87 -9.44 9.94 -6.91
C THR A 87 -8.82 8.71 -6.23
N SER A 88 -7.78 8.11 -6.80
CA SER A 88 -7.09 6.95 -6.22
C SER A 88 -5.78 7.37 -5.57
N GLU A 89 -5.52 6.85 -4.38
CA GLU A 89 -4.21 7.02 -3.74
C GLU A 89 -3.09 6.45 -4.62
N GLU A 90 -2.04 7.23 -4.80
CA GLU A 90 -0.81 6.78 -5.45
C GLU A 90 -0.05 5.83 -4.51
N ASP A 91 0.44 4.73 -5.04
CA ASP A 91 1.33 3.89 -4.27
C ASP A 91 2.74 4.50 -4.15
N ALA A 92 3.54 3.94 -3.26
CA ALA A 92 4.87 4.46 -2.96
C ALA A 92 5.83 4.44 -4.16
N LEU A 93 5.64 3.49 -5.08
CA LEU A 93 6.47 3.33 -6.27
C LEU A 93 6.09 4.34 -7.35
N GLU A 94 4.79 4.57 -7.58
CA GLU A 94 4.30 5.62 -8.49
C GLU A 94 4.76 7.01 -8.05
N GLN A 95 4.71 7.27 -6.72
CA GLN A 95 5.27 8.50 -6.15
C GLN A 95 6.77 8.61 -6.41
N GLY A 96 7.52 7.51 -6.25
CA GLY A 96 8.95 7.45 -6.51
C GLY A 96 9.28 7.77 -7.97
N TRP A 97 8.58 7.15 -8.93
CA TRP A 97 8.80 7.43 -10.36
C TRP A 97 8.47 8.87 -10.74
N LEU A 98 7.34 9.40 -10.24
CA LEU A 98 6.99 10.81 -10.49
C LEU A 98 8.02 11.76 -9.91
N LEU A 99 8.49 11.52 -8.67
CA LEU A 99 9.54 12.31 -8.05
C LEU A 99 10.87 12.24 -8.83
N SER A 100 11.23 11.05 -9.35
CA SER A 100 12.43 10.87 -10.17
C SER A 100 12.30 11.67 -11.48
N GLU A 101 11.16 11.58 -12.18
CA GLU A 101 10.90 12.36 -13.39
C GLU A 101 10.97 13.87 -13.15
N LEU A 102 10.36 14.36 -12.07
CA LEU A 102 10.38 15.77 -11.70
C LEU A 102 11.81 16.26 -11.36
N ARG A 103 12.61 15.43 -10.69
CA ARG A 103 14.01 15.72 -10.38
C ARG A 103 14.88 15.70 -11.63
N ASP A 104 14.80 14.61 -12.41
CA ASP A 104 15.77 14.32 -13.47
C ASP A 104 15.50 15.11 -14.74
N ARG A 105 14.20 15.28 -15.10
CA ARG A 105 13.80 16.00 -16.31
C ARG A 105 13.58 17.50 -16.09
N PHE A 106 12.99 17.85 -14.94
CA PHE A 106 12.65 19.26 -14.65
C PHE A 106 13.58 19.90 -13.62
N CYS A 107 14.65 19.21 -13.22
CA CYS A 107 15.72 19.70 -12.33
C CYS A 107 15.20 20.24 -10.99
N MET A 108 14.06 19.69 -10.49
CA MET A 108 13.50 20.12 -9.21
C MET A 108 14.37 19.64 -8.04
N SER A 109 14.67 20.54 -7.12
CA SER A 109 15.40 20.23 -5.90
C SER A 109 14.58 19.37 -4.92
N PRO A 110 15.23 18.61 -4.01
CA PRO A 110 14.52 17.85 -2.96
C PRO A 110 13.59 18.72 -2.10
N SER A 111 13.99 19.97 -1.83
CA SER A 111 13.19 20.93 -1.06
C SER A 111 11.93 21.36 -1.81
N GLU A 112 12.05 21.70 -3.11
CA GLU A 112 10.90 22.03 -3.96
C GLU A 112 9.94 20.84 -4.09
N LEU A 113 10.47 19.62 -4.29
CA LEU A 113 9.67 18.40 -4.32
C LEU A 113 8.92 18.18 -2.99
N ALA A 114 9.60 18.37 -1.86
CA ALA A 114 8.98 18.26 -0.54
C ALA A 114 7.83 19.25 -0.38
N GLN A 115 8.03 20.51 -0.77
CA GLN A 115 7.01 21.55 -0.74
C GLN A 115 5.82 21.22 -1.64
N ARG A 116 6.07 20.83 -2.90
CA ARG A 116 5.01 20.50 -3.88
C ARG A 116 4.18 19.27 -3.50
N PHE A 117 4.76 18.34 -2.75
CA PHE A 117 4.09 17.14 -2.27
C PHE A 117 3.50 17.29 -0.88
N ASP A 118 3.70 18.43 -0.20
CA ASP A 118 3.34 18.64 1.21
C ASP A 118 3.92 17.52 2.11
N LYS A 119 5.23 17.29 1.96
CA LYS A 119 5.97 16.24 2.67
C LYS A 119 7.35 16.77 3.11
N SER A 120 8.04 15.99 3.94
CA SER A 120 9.43 16.27 4.30
C SER A 120 10.41 15.82 3.22
N GLU A 121 11.60 16.42 3.16
CA GLU A 121 12.68 15.98 2.28
C GLU A 121 13.09 14.51 2.56
N SER A 122 13.05 14.08 3.82
CA SER A 122 13.28 12.68 4.18
C SER A 122 12.24 11.73 3.58
N TRP A 123 10.99 12.19 3.40
CA TRP A 123 9.98 11.42 2.70
C TRP A 123 10.31 11.33 1.21
N VAL A 124 10.69 12.44 0.57
CA VAL A 124 11.13 12.48 -0.84
C VAL A 124 12.30 11.52 -1.06
N SER A 125 13.35 11.62 -0.22
CA SER A 125 14.52 10.74 -0.29
C SER A 125 14.13 9.26 -0.22
N ARG A 126 13.26 8.87 0.72
CA ARG A 126 12.78 7.47 0.83
C ARG A 126 11.99 7.00 -0.40
N ARG A 127 11.21 7.88 -1.04
CA ARG A 127 10.47 7.53 -2.26
C ARG A 127 11.40 7.38 -3.46
N LEU A 128 12.35 8.30 -3.61
CA LEU A 128 13.38 8.23 -4.65
C LEU A 128 14.22 6.96 -4.53
N ALA A 129 14.58 6.57 -3.31
CA ALA A 129 15.35 5.35 -3.08
C ALA A 129 14.70 4.07 -3.63
N LEU A 130 13.35 4.02 -3.67
CA LEU A 130 12.62 2.89 -4.26
C LEU A 130 12.86 2.73 -5.77
N VAL A 131 13.20 3.80 -6.47
CA VAL A 131 13.35 3.78 -7.94
C VAL A 131 14.81 3.94 -8.37
N VAL A 132 15.65 4.52 -7.52
CA VAL A 132 17.06 4.75 -7.81
C VAL A 132 17.92 3.59 -7.32
N ASP A 133 17.68 3.10 -6.10
CA ASP A 133 18.52 2.11 -5.46
C ASP A 133 18.09 0.67 -5.72
N LEU A 134 16.76 0.44 -5.85
CA LEU A 134 16.25 -0.91 -6.12
C LEU A 134 16.56 -1.36 -7.57
N PRO A 135 17.07 -2.58 -7.75
CA PRO A 135 17.17 -3.22 -9.06
C PRO A 135 15.81 -3.27 -9.77
N ARG A 136 15.83 -3.18 -11.10
CA ARG A 136 14.60 -3.19 -11.92
C ARG A 136 13.72 -4.41 -11.65
N GLU A 137 14.33 -5.56 -11.49
CA GLU A 137 13.68 -6.84 -11.19
C GLU A 137 12.86 -6.73 -9.90
N VAL A 138 13.41 -6.11 -8.86
CA VAL A 138 12.72 -5.90 -7.57
C VAL A 138 11.61 -4.86 -7.70
N GLN A 139 11.84 -3.79 -8.48
CA GLN A 139 10.78 -2.81 -8.78
C GLN A 139 9.59 -3.47 -9.49
N GLU A 140 9.82 -4.39 -10.43
CA GLU A 140 8.74 -5.13 -11.12
C GLU A 140 7.96 -6.04 -10.16
N LEU A 141 8.60 -6.66 -9.17
CA LEU A 141 7.92 -7.42 -8.12
C LEU A 141 7.02 -6.52 -7.26
N VAL A 142 7.48 -5.31 -6.93
CA VAL A 142 6.66 -4.31 -6.23
C VAL A 142 5.53 -3.82 -7.14
N ARG A 143 5.80 -3.55 -8.42
CA ARG A 143 4.81 -3.14 -9.41
C ARG A 143 3.71 -4.18 -9.60
N ALA A 144 4.08 -5.45 -9.63
CA ALA A 144 3.14 -6.57 -9.72
C ALA A 144 2.33 -6.80 -8.42
N GLY A 145 2.76 -6.19 -7.31
CA GLY A 145 2.17 -6.40 -5.99
C GLY A 145 2.57 -7.72 -5.33
N ALA A 146 3.59 -8.40 -5.87
CA ALA A 146 4.16 -9.61 -5.29
C ALA A 146 5.03 -9.29 -4.07
N LEU A 147 5.62 -8.10 -4.03
CA LEU A 147 6.36 -7.54 -2.90
C LEU A 147 5.72 -6.23 -2.44
N GLY A 148 5.45 -6.09 -1.15
CA GLY A 148 4.85 -4.86 -0.61
C GLY A 148 5.84 -3.68 -0.64
N ALA A 149 5.42 -2.50 -1.13
CA ALA A 149 6.27 -1.31 -1.24
C ALA A 149 6.89 -0.88 0.11
N HIS A 150 6.16 -1.06 1.23
CA HIS A 150 6.71 -0.76 2.55
C HIS A 150 7.87 -1.68 2.94
N ALA A 151 7.74 -2.99 2.65
CA ALA A 151 8.82 -3.95 2.88
C ALA A 151 10.02 -3.66 1.96
N ALA A 152 9.76 -3.34 0.68
CA ALA A 152 10.79 -2.96 -0.28
C ALA A 152 11.61 -1.77 0.23
N MET A 153 10.95 -0.70 0.66
CA MET A 153 11.59 0.50 1.17
C MET A 153 12.40 0.25 2.44
N LYS A 154 11.86 -0.58 3.36
CA LYS A 154 12.45 -0.78 4.68
C LYS A 154 13.62 -1.77 4.68
N TYR A 155 13.56 -2.81 3.84
CA TYR A 155 14.50 -3.92 3.88
C TYR A 155 15.30 -4.09 2.59
N PHE A 156 14.66 -3.95 1.42
CA PHE A 156 15.32 -4.22 0.15
C PHE A 156 16.13 -3.02 -0.37
N VAL A 157 15.74 -1.78 -0.08
CA VAL A 157 16.58 -0.60 -0.41
C VAL A 157 17.92 -0.66 0.32
N PRO A 158 18.00 -0.86 1.66
CA PRO A 158 19.29 -1.03 2.33
C PRO A 158 20.08 -2.24 1.82
N LEU A 159 19.41 -3.35 1.53
CA LEU A 159 20.07 -4.55 1.00
C LEU A 159 20.64 -4.30 -0.40
N ALA A 160 19.92 -3.62 -1.29
CA ALA A 160 20.40 -3.30 -2.63
C ALA A 160 21.62 -2.38 -2.63
N ARG A 161 21.70 -1.47 -1.66
CA ARG A 161 22.89 -0.63 -1.44
C ARG A 161 24.12 -1.44 -1.00
N ALA A 162 23.90 -2.49 -0.21
CA ALA A 162 24.97 -3.36 0.27
C ALA A 162 25.34 -4.44 -0.76
N ASN A 163 24.36 -5.13 -1.33
CA ASN A 163 24.54 -6.22 -2.29
C ASN A 163 23.32 -6.36 -3.21
N LYS A 164 23.46 -5.91 -4.46
CA LYS A 164 22.37 -5.93 -5.47
C LYS A 164 21.94 -7.35 -5.84
N GLU A 165 22.90 -8.27 -5.99
CA GLU A 165 22.62 -9.66 -6.38
C GLU A 165 21.83 -10.39 -5.30
N ALA A 166 22.25 -10.28 -4.06
CA ALA A 166 21.52 -10.84 -2.91
C ALA A 166 20.14 -10.21 -2.77
N CYS A 167 19.99 -8.90 -3.03
CA CYS A 167 18.70 -8.22 -3.02
C CYS A 167 17.74 -8.83 -4.06
N VAL A 168 18.19 -9.06 -5.30
CA VAL A 168 17.39 -9.66 -6.36
C VAL A 168 17.00 -11.09 -6.01
N ALA A 169 17.98 -11.91 -5.59
CA ALA A 169 17.75 -13.31 -5.24
C ALA A 169 16.73 -13.46 -4.08
N LEU A 170 16.93 -12.70 -3.00
CA LEU A 170 16.04 -12.73 -1.85
C LEU A 170 14.64 -12.18 -2.19
N ALA A 171 14.55 -11.11 -2.97
CA ALA A 171 13.27 -10.55 -3.40
C ALA A 171 12.49 -11.53 -4.29
N ALA A 172 13.17 -12.17 -5.24
CA ALA A 172 12.58 -13.16 -6.12
C ALA A 172 12.00 -14.34 -5.33
N GLU A 173 12.73 -14.86 -4.35
CA GLU A 173 12.26 -15.97 -3.53
C GLU A 173 11.10 -15.55 -2.62
N LEU A 174 11.25 -14.44 -1.86
CA LEU A 174 10.19 -14.00 -0.94
C LEU A 174 8.90 -13.57 -1.67
N SER A 175 8.98 -13.13 -2.93
CA SER A 175 7.83 -12.74 -3.73
C SER A 175 6.93 -13.91 -4.12
N ARG A 176 7.44 -15.14 -4.13
CA ARG A 176 6.66 -16.38 -4.38
C ARG A 176 5.70 -16.70 -3.25
N HIS A 177 5.94 -16.08 -2.08
CA HIS A 177 5.19 -16.32 -0.86
C HIS A 177 4.46 -15.05 -0.45
N ARG A 178 3.22 -15.18 0.06
CA ARG A 178 2.46 -14.03 0.58
C ARG A 178 2.90 -13.71 2.00
N LEU A 179 4.10 -13.17 2.15
CA LEU A 179 4.68 -12.84 3.45
C LEU A 179 4.25 -11.45 3.93
N SER A 180 4.00 -11.34 5.23
CA SER A 180 3.81 -10.05 5.87
C SER A 180 5.13 -9.27 5.97
N THR A 181 5.06 -7.95 6.09
CA THR A 181 6.25 -7.10 6.31
C THR A 181 7.08 -7.54 7.52
N ARG A 182 6.42 -8.08 8.57
CA ARG A 182 7.10 -8.59 9.77
C ARG A 182 7.91 -9.85 9.46
N GLN A 183 7.37 -10.78 8.67
CA GLN A 183 8.07 -12.00 8.26
C GLN A 183 9.27 -11.67 7.36
N ILE A 184 9.07 -10.78 6.38
CA ILE A 184 10.17 -10.28 5.53
C ILE A 184 11.25 -9.65 6.39
N GLY A 185 10.88 -8.85 7.39
CA GLY A 185 11.83 -8.24 8.32
C GLY A 185 12.62 -9.25 9.16
N ALA A 186 12.00 -10.37 9.54
CA ALA A 186 12.70 -11.44 10.27
C ALA A 186 13.73 -12.14 9.38
N VAL A 187 13.38 -12.43 8.11
CA VAL A 187 14.31 -13.01 7.14
C VAL A 187 15.47 -12.05 6.85
N TYR A 188 15.17 -10.76 6.64
CA TYR A 188 16.19 -9.74 6.43
C TYR A 188 17.17 -9.63 7.62
N ALA A 189 16.65 -9.62 8.85
CA ALA A 189 17.49 -9.55 10.05
C ALA A 189 18.40 -10.78 10.19
N ALA A 190 17.89 -11.97 9.89
CA ALA A 190 18.69 -13.19 9.87
C ALA A 190 19.76 -13.16 8.77
N TRP A 191 19.40 -12.68 7.57
CA TRP A 191 20.33 -12.54 6.47
C TRP A 191 21.47 -11.56 6.81
N MET A 192 21.17 -10.45 7.49
CA MET A 192 22.17 -9.47 7.92
C MET A 192 23.13 -10.01 8.99
N ALA A 193 22.62 -10.85 9.90
CA ALA A 193 23.41 -11.43 10.99
C ALA A 193 24.19 -12.69 10.60
N GLY A 194 23.74 -13.38 9.55
CA GLY A 194 24.27 -14.68 9.15
C GLY A 194 25.60 -14.60 8.38
N ASP A 195 26.32 -15.71 8.39
CA ASP A 195 27.49 -15.94 7.52
C ASP A 195 27.05 -16.28 6.07
N GLU A 196 28.03 -16.54 5.18
CA GLU A 196 27.73 -16.81 3.76
C GLU A 196 26.90 -18.09 3.56
N ALA A 197 27.19 -19.14 4.32
CA ALA A 197 26.47 -20.42 4.23
C ALA A 197 25.02 -20.25 4.73
N GLU A 198 24.83 -19.54 5.83
CA GLU A 198 23.52 -19.22 6.38
C GLU A 198 22.68 -18.35 5.42
N ARG A 199 23.30 -17.36 4.78
CA ARG A 199 22.65 -16.51 3.76
C ARG A 199 22.17 -17.30 2.55
N VAL A 200 23.01 -18.22 2.05
CA VAL A 200 22.64 -19.11 0.94
C VAL A 200 21.48 -20.02 1.36
N ALA A 201 21.54 -20.64 2.52
CA ALA A 201 20.47 -21.49 3.05
C ALA A 201 19.15 -20.71 3.24
N LEU A 202 19.24 -19.47 3.72
CA LEU A 202 18.09 -18.59 3.94
C LEU A 202 17.39 -18.18 2.64
N ILE A 203 18.16 -17.96 1.57
CA ILE A 203 17.62 -17.66 0.23
C ILE A 203 17.00 -18.95 -0.36
N ALA A 204 17.60 -20.11 -0.13
CA ALA A 204 17.10 -21.37 -0.66
C ALA A 204 15.73 -21.77 -0.09
N ASP A 205 15.52 -21.59 1.23
CA ASP A 205 14.21 -21.88 1.87
C ASP A 205 13.93 -20.92 3.04
N PRO A 206 13.42 -19.71 2.74
CA PRO A 206 13.04 -18.73 3.77
C PRO A 206 11.85 -19.18 4.61
N LEU A 207 11.00 -20.10 4.09
CA LEU A 207 9.85 -20.60 4.85
C LEU A 207 10.28 -21.57 5.95
N LEU A 208 11.31 -22.37 5.71
CA LEU A 208 11.87 -23.26 6.74
C LEU A 208 12.37 -22.43 7.93
N PHE A 209 13.13 -21.36 7.63
CA PHE A 209 13.59 -20.42 8.66
C PHE A 209 12.42 -19.79 9.44
N LEU A 210 11.37 -19.32 8.74
CA LEU A 210 10.21 -18.72 9.39
C LEU A 210 9.44 -19.71 10.27
N ARG A 211 9.35 -20.99 9.86
CA ARG A 211 8.76 -22.08 10.67
C ARG A 211 9.61 -22.35 11.91
N ALA A 212 10.92 -22.47 11.77
CA ALA A 212 11.85 -22.66 12.90
C ALA A 212 11.76 -21.49 13.89
N LEU A 213 11.73 -20.25 13.37
CA LEU A 213 11.57 -19.04 14.18
C LEU A 213 10.21 -19.00 14.91
N ALA A 214 9.15 -19.48 14.28
CA ALA A 214 7.85 -19.58 14.91
C ALA A 214 7.82 -20.65 16.01
N ALA A 215 8.48 -21.79 15.78
CA ALA A 215 8.61 -22.84 16.76
C ALA A 215 9.42 -22.42 17.99
N THR A 216 10.51 -21.65 17.79
CA THR A 216 11.31 -21.11 18.91
C THR A 216 10.60 -19.97 19.66
N LYS A 217 9.69 -19.25 19.01
CA LYS A 217 8.88 -18.19 19.62
C LYS A 217 7.54 -18.66 20.14
N ALA A 218 7.10 -19.88 19.78
CA ALA A 218 6.03 -20.52 20.50
C ALA A 218 6.57 -20.76 21.91
N PRO A 219 6.10 -20.06 22.96
CA PRO A 219 6.36 -20.56 24.30
C PRO A 219 5.81 -22.00 24.31
N GLU A 220 6.43 -22.91 25.02
CA GLU A 220 5.70 -24.03 25.63
C GLU A 220 4.60 -23.36 26.44
N ALA A 221 3.51 -23.05 25.78
CA ALA A 221 2.32 -22.57 26.45
C ALA A 221 1.79 -23.77 27.18
N LEU A 222 2.19 -23.91 28.42
CA LEU A 222 1.34 -24.56 29.40
C LEU A 222 -0.08 -24.05 29.12
N PRO A 223 -1.07 -24.94 29.03
CA PRO A 223 -2.43 -24.51 28.74
C PRO A 223 -2.77 -23.41 29.72
N LYS A 224 -3.03 -22.20 29.20
CA LYS A 224 -3.37 -21.04 30.03
C LYS A 224 -4.51 -21.45 30.94
N SER A 225 -4.39 -21.17 32.20
CA SER A 225 -5.48 -21.39 33.15
C SER A 225 -6.71 -20.56 32.71
N ALA A 226 -7.90 -20.99 33.11
CA ALA A 226 -9.12 -20.27 32.79
C ALA A 226 -9.05 -18.78 33.24
N SER A 227 -8.36 -18.50 34.34
CA SER A 227 -8.11 -17.18 34.86
C SER A 227 -7.18 -16.35 33.98
N GLU A 228 -6.09 -16.94 33.45
CA GLU A 228 -5.20 -16.23 32.51
C GLU A 228 -5.86 -15.95 31.16
N LEU A 229 -6.74 -16.86 30.71
CA LEU A 229 -7.56 -16.64 29.51
C LEU A 229 -8.51 -15.45 29.72
N LEU A 230 -9.22 -15.42 30.85
CA LEU A 230 -10.14 -14.32 31.19
C LEU A 230 -9.42 -12.98 31.26
N ILE A 231 -8.26 -12.91 31.91
CA ILE A 231 -7.42 -11.69 31.97
C ILE A 231 -6.99 -11.25 30.58
N SER A 232 -6.59 -12.20 29.72
CA SER A 232 -6.21 -11.91 28.33
C SER A 232 -7.37 -11.36 27.48
N GLU A 233 -8.59 -11.92 27.68
CA GLU A 233 -9.82 -11.48 26.99
C GLU A 233 -10.26 -10.10 27.45
N LEU A 234 -10.20 -9.81 28.75
CA LEU A 234 -10.44 -8.46 29.28
C LEU A 234 -9.45 -7.42 28.74
N GLY A 235 -8.18 -7.80 28.59
CA GLY A 235 -7.17 -6.95 27.95
C GLY A 235 -7.48 -6.67 26.48
N MET A 236 -7.96 -7.66 25.72
CA MET A 236 -8.42 -7.49 24.34
C MET A 236 -9.64 -6.58 24.26
N LEU A 237 -10.62 -6.72 25.16
CA LEU A 237 -11.80 -5.87 25.24
C LEU A 237 -11.43 -4.41 25.45
N CYS A 238 -10.53 -4.13 26.40
CA CYS A 238 -9.99 -2.78 26.63
C CYS A 238 -9.31 -2.21 25.37
N GLY A 239 -8.51 -3.03 24.68
CA GLY A 239 -7.86 -2.62 23.45
C GLY A 239 -8.84 -2.29 22.31
N VAL A 240 -9.92 -3.04 22.18
CA VAL A 240 -11.00 -2.77 21.21
C VAL A 240 -11.74 -1.48 21.58
N ALA A 241 -12.09 -1.32 22.85
CA ALA A 241 -12.78 -0.13 23.35
C ALA A 241 -11.96 1.16 23.10
N HIS A 242 -10.67 1.16 23.40
CA HIS A 242 -9.78 2.31 23.14
C HIS A 242 -9.69 2.65 21.62
N ARG A 243 -9.62 1.64 20.74
CA ARG A 243 -9.61 1.89 19.30
C ARG A 243 -10.94 2.49 18.81
N ALA A 244 -12.06 1.97 19.31
CA ALA A 244 -13.39 2.48 18.99
C ALA A 244 -13.58 3.93 19.47
N GLN A 245 -13.13 4.24 20.71
CA GLN A 245 -13.16 5.60 21.26
C GLN A 245 -12.35 6.59 20.40
N ARG A 246 -11.16 6.19 19.95
CA ARG A 246 -10.33 7.04 19.08
C ARG A 246 -11.07 7.35 17.77
N ARG A 247 -11.62 6.35 17.09
CA ARG A 247 -12.39 6.53 15.84
C ARG A 247 -13.63 7.41 16.06
N ALA A 248 -14.30 7.28 17.19
CA ALA A 248 -15.44 8.13 17.52
C ALA A 248 -15.02 9.60 17.73
N ARG A 249 -13.88 9.85 18.38
CA ARG A 249 -13.30 11.21 18.52
C ARG A 249 -12.90 11.81 17.18
N ASP A 250 -12.35 10.99 16.27
CA ASP A 250 -11.94 11.40 14.91
C ASP A 250 -13.15 11.69 14.00
N GLY A 251 -14.38 11.64 14.51
CA GLY A 251 -15.59 12.05 13.80
C GLY A 251 -16.26 10.95 12.97
N ALA A 252 -15.77 9.71 12.99
CA ALA A 252 -16.32 8.61 12.20
C ALA A 252 -17.84 8.38 12.40
N ALA A 253 -18.40 8.76 13.54
CA ALA A 253 -19.84 8.65 13.80
C ALA A 253 -20.68 9.76 13.13
N ARG A 254 -20.05 10.89 12.72
CA ARG A 254 -20.75 12.03 12.10
C ARG A 254 -21.01 11.83 10.62
N GLU A 255 -20.23 10.97 9.98
CA GLU A 255 -20.30 10.69 8.53
C GLU A 255 -21.25 9.54 8.18
N LEU A 256 -21.93 8.96 9.20
CA LEU A 256 -22.80 7.81 9.00
C LEU A 256 -24.14 8.20 8.38
N LEU A 257 -24.58 7.43 7.37
CA LEU A 257 -25.92 7.49 6.83
C LEU A 257 -26.97 7.07 7.89
N PRO A 258 -28.24 7.51 7.80
CA PRO A 258 -29.28 7.21 8.80
C PRO A 258 -29.47 5.72 9.09
N SER A 259 -29.37 4.85 8.08
CA SER A 259 -29.44 3.40 8.24
C SER A 259 -28.28 2.84 9.07
N ALA A 260 -27.08 3.32 8.82
CA ALA A 260 -25.88 2.93 9.56
C ALA A 260 -25.85 3.49 11.00
N GLN A 261 -26.47 4.65 11.24
CA GLN A 261 -26.65 5.20 12.59
C GLN A 261 -27.57 4.30 13.44
N THR A 262 -28.62 3.75 12.86
CA THR A 262 -29.53 2.83 13.56
C THR A 262 -28.81 1.54 13.92
N GLU A 263 -28.03 0.97 12.99
CA GLU A 263 -27.22 -0.23 13.26
C GLU A 263 -26.15 0.04 14.31
N MET A 264 -25.47 1.18 14.26
CA MET A 264 -24.50 1.58 15.27
C MET A 264 -25.13 1.67 16.66
N ARG A 265 -26.34 2.26 16.80
CA ARG A 265 -27.07 2.30 18.07
C ARG A 265 -27.40 0.90 18.58
N ARG A 266 -27.85 0.01 17.72
CA ARG A 266 -28.14 -1.39 18.06
C ARG A 266 -26.89 -2.09 18.60
N MET A 267 -25.76 -1.97 17.90
CA MET A 267 -24.48 -2.54 18.33
C MET A 267 -23.94 -1.95 19.62
N LEU A 268 -24.08 -0.64 19.85
CA LEU A 268 -23.72 0.01 21.12
C LEU A 268 -24.51 -0.54 22.29
N ASN A 269 -25.84 -0.69 22.13
CA ASN A 269 -26.70 -1.22 23.20
C ASN A 269 -26.36 -2.70 23.49
N ALA A 270 -26.13 -3.51 22.47
CA ALA A 270 -25.73 -4.91 22.62
C ALA A 270 -24.38 -5.02 23.33
N ALA A 271 -23.38 -4.24 22.90
CA ALA A 271 -22.07 -4.23 23.52
C ALA A 271 -22.12 -3.78 25.00
N LYS A 272 -22.92 -2.72 25.29
CA LYS A 272 -23.13 -2.23 26.67
C LYS A 272 -23.71 -3.34 27.54
N GLY A 273 -24.79 -3.98 27.13
CA GLY A 273 -25.43 -5.06 27.91
C GLY A 273 -24.51 -6.24 28.15
N SER A 274 -23.73 -6.67 27.12
CA SER A 274 -22.77 -7.77 27.27
C SER A 274 -21.63 -7.41 28.23
N CYS A 275 -21.12 -6.18 28.14
CA CYS A 275 -20.05 -5.71 29.04
C CYS A 275 -20.57 -5.58 30.50
N GLU A 276 -21.75 -5.03 30.71
CA GLU A 276 -22.35 -4.91 32.04
C GLU A 276 -22.52 -6.29 32.71
N GLN A 277 -23.04 -7.29 31.98
CA GLN A 277 -23.17 -8.65 32.49
C GLN A 277 -21.83 -9.29 32.84
N LEU A 278 -20.81 -9.09 31.98
CA LEU A 278 -19.47 -9.57 32.21
C LEU A 278 -18.86 -8.95 33.49
N PHE A 279 -18.96 -7.64 33.65
CA PHE A 279 -18.37 -6.92 34.79
C PHE A 279 -19.04 -7.35 36.10
N VAL A 280 -20.37 -7.37 36.17
CA VAL A 280 -21.12 -7.83 37.34
C VAL A 280 -20.69 -9.26 37.72
N ARG A 281 -20.49 -10.14 36.73
CA ARG A 281 -20.07 -11.51 37.02
C ARG A 281 -18.64 -11.59 37.55
N CYS A 282 -17.72 -10.87 36.94
CA CYS A 282 -16.32 -10.84 37.38
C CYS A 282 -16.18 -10.24 38.77
N GLU A 283 -16.87 -9.14 39.07
CA GLU A 283 -16.87 -8.51 40.39
C GLU A 283 -17.38 -9.45 41.47
N LYS A 284 -18.50 -10.14 41.21
CA LYS A 284 -19.06 -11.11 42.16
C LYS A 284 -18.11 -12.26 42.43
N GLU A 285 -17.39 -12.75 41.43
CA GLU A 285 -16.41 -13.84 41.61
C GLU A 285 -15.17 -13.35 42.38
N LEU A 286 -14.71 -12.11 42.14
CA LEU A 286 -13.60 -11.52 42.88
C LEU A 286 -13.95 -11.29 44.36
N GLU A 287 -15.17 -10.85 44.68
CA GLU A 287 -15.63 -10.69 46.06
C GLU A 287 -15.64 -12.05 46.80
N GLN A 288 -16.06 -13.14 46.14
CA GLN A 288 -16.04 -14.49 46.71
C GLN A 288 -14.62 -15.04 46.95
N CYS A 289 -13.64 -14.55 46.16
CA CYS A 289 -12.23 -14.91 46.37
C CYS A 289 -11.60 -14.14 47.55
N SER A 290 -12.08 -12.94 47.84
CA SER A 290 -11.55 -12.10 48.95
C SER A 290 -12.07 -12.49 50.32
N THR A 291 -13.09 -13.36 50.38
CA THR A 291 -13.71 -13.86 51.63
C THR A 291 -13.24 -15.24 52.02
N ARG A 292 -12.30 -15.82 51.24
CA ARG A 292 -11.57 -17.04 51.61
C ARG A 292 -10.14 -16.74 52.01
#